data_efd026b496f42ae01d9b8097b49e8a9c
#
_entry.id   efd026b496f42ae01d9b8097b49e8a9c
#
_cell.length_a   1.000
_cell.length_b   1.000
_cell.length_c   1.000
_cell.angle_alpha   90.00
_cell.angle_beta   90.00
_cell.angle_gamma   90.00
#
_symmetry.space_group_name_H-M   'P 1'
#
loop_
_entity.id
_entity.type
_entity.pdbx_description
1 polymer ?
#
loop_
_entity_poly.entity_id
_entity_poly.type
_entity_poly.pdbx_seq_one_letter_code
_entity_poly.pdbx_strand_id
1 'polypeptide(L)'
;MGMFRHWHGFVVLGLAAALAWPKPGPQANAGVSAAPPLVLAGGTVVDLSDWGHSARDLENAIVIIRDGRITDVGPAASLPIPKDARVIDCSGKFIVPGLIDGFAGMNSQAQANANLYMGVTTVVVRSDLRHGVADYSANPRPHLYGIDSIGATDNWSLLAHDPAWAAKLKEGARVVELSPQDTSQQLDDTLHLGTRVIFLGHEITAANTQWIVSRAHQLGLIAYGEFVSTPYRVGVEAGVDALIHMARYDLGVIPKELERPLIDDPEGSAANTAYDYSERLPPTDPRVREYAHFLADHHAALMPTFSISYAQLPGHRNLWMEPVASLFTPAQLFDPTDPVTGELTYPLSPWTRHLPAAGQRYLEENARKRNDQDAMRMWLINETIFAAFPHYLAGSGAPVSGAMPGISLHTELEMLVRLGLSSREALATATSNYSTQFGWNELGLIAPGRRADVLILSSDPTANIWNARHISTVILDGNVIDHDELLKLKK
;
A
#
# COMPACT_ATOMS: atom_id res chain seq x y z
N MET A 1 4.37 68.95 39.43
CA MET A 1 5.78 68.94 39.10
C MET A 1 5.97 67.80 38.10
N GLY A 2 5.90 68.01 36.87
CA GLY A 2 6.84 68.53 35.87
C GLY A 2 7.52 67.30 35.29
N MET A 3 7.55 67.01 34.05
CA MET A 3 7.79 67.76 32.83
C MET A 3 7.45 66.95 31.60
N PHE A 4 6.83 67.61 30.63
CA PHE A 4 6.66 67.17 29.23
C PHE A 4 8.01 66.96 28.54
N ARG A 5 8.10 65.94 27.64
CA ARG A 5 9.02 66.02 26.48
C ARG A 5 8.32 65.36 25.26
N HIS A 6 8.07 66.22 24.29
CA HIS A 6 7.68 65.96 22.92
C HIS A 6 8.78 65.14 22.19
N TRP A 7 8.38 64.16 21.38
CA TRP A 7 9.18 63.76 20.22
C TRP A 7 8.34 63.78 18.96
N HIS A 8 8.89 64.47 17.96
CA HIS A 8 8.31 64.80 16.69
C HIS A 8 8.27 63.58 15.77
N GLY A 9 7.17 63.49 15.03
CA GLY A 9 7.02 62.50 13.97
C GLY A 9 7.91 62.86 12.77
N PHE A 10 8.52 61.82 12.23
CA PHE A 10 9.03 61.85 10.85
C PHE A 10 8.12 60.97 10.00
N VAL A 11 7.34 61.65 9.15
CA VAL A 11 6.62 61.01 8.05
C VAL A 11 7.64 60.76 6.93
N VAL A 12 8.00 59.51 6.70
CA VAL A 12 8.76 59.14 5.50
C VAL A 12 7.73 58.72 4.44
N LEU A 13 7.53 59.61 3.50
CA LEU A 13 6.84 59.33 2.24
C LEU A 13 7.75 58.43 1.39
N GLY A 14 7.51 57.13 1.42
CA GLY A 14 8.12 56.18 0.49
C GLY A 14 7.40 56.23 -0.85
N LEU A 15 8.00 56.82 -1.86
CA LEU A 15 7.57 56.64 -3.25
C LEU A 15 7.75 55.17 -3.63
N ALA A 16 6.66 54.44 -3.74
CA ALA A 16 6.64 53.13 -4.39
C ALA A 16 6.74 53.36 -5.91
N ALA A 17 7.93 53.26 -6.46
CA ALA A 17 8.10 53.12 -7.89
C ALA A 17 7.64 51.74 -8.29
N ALA A 18 6.46 51.66 -8.90
CA ALA A 18 5.97 50.43 -9.54
C ALA A 18 6.86 50.13 -10.75
N LEU A 19 7.84 49.27 -10.59
CA LEU A 19 8.52 48.64 -11.70
C LEU A 19 7.51 47.72 -12.40
N ALA A 20 6.90 48.24 -13.47
CA ALA A 20 6.09 47.46 -14.39
C ALA A 20 7.02 46.44 -15.09
N TRP A 21 6.93 45.20 -14.68
CA TRP A 21 7.51 44.07 -15.42
C TRP A 21 6.83 44.02 -16.79
N PRO A 22 7.58 43.95 -17.91
CA PRO A 22 6.96 43.80 -19.21
C PRO A 22 6.18 42.48 -19.22
N LYS A 23 4.88 42.53 -19.52
CA LYS A 23 4.08 41.31 -19.79
C LYS A 23 4.77 40.62 -20.96
N PRO A 24 5.10 39.28 -20.82
CA PRO A 24 5.56 38.54 -21.97
C PRO A 24 4.44 38.58 -23.02
N GLY A 25 4.76 39.11 -24.20
CA GLY A 25 3.88 39.01 -25.34
C GLY A 25 3.58 37.55 -25.66
N PRO A 26 2.50 37.25 -26.40
CA PRO A 26 2.21 35.87 -26.77
C PRO A 26 3.42 35.34 -27.57
N GLN A 27 4.26 34.54 -26.93
CA GLN A 27 5.20 33.69 -27.65
C GLN A 27 4.33 32.71 -28.46
N ALA A 28 4.33 32.90 -29.77
CA ALA A 28 3.89 31.88 -30.68
C ALA A 28 4.71 30.64 -30.35
N ASN A 29 4.07 29.65 -29.71
CA ASN A 29 4.64 28.33 -29.56
C ASN A 29 4.92 27.82 -30.96
N ALA A 30 6.17 27.95 -31.42
CA ALA A 30 6.68 27.17 -32.52
C ALA A 30 6.40 25.72 -32.12
N GLY A 31 5.52 25.03 -32.83
CA GLY A 31 4.95 23.75 -32.49
C GLY A 31 6.03 22.76 -32.11
N VAL A 32 6.11 22.48 -30.82
CA VAL A 32 6.69 21.20 -30.38
C VAL A 32 5.75 20.16 -30.98
N SER A 33 6.21 19.44 -32.02
CA SER A 33 5.46 18.31 -32.57
C SER A 33 5.15 17.38 -31.40
N ALA A 34 3.86 17.25 -31.05
CA ALA A 34 3.45 16.30 -30.02
C ALA A 34 4.04 14.94 -30.36
N ALA A 35 4.59 14.25 -29.38
CA ALA A 35 5.14 12.91 -29.62
C ALA A 35 4.06 12.00 -30.26
N PRO A 36 4.45 11.13 -31.21
CA PRO A 36 3.50 10.19 -31.81
C PRO A 36 2.74 9.42 -30.74
N PRO A 37 1.43 9.22 -30.89
CA PRO A 37 0.66 8.44 -29.93
C PRO A 37 1.16 7.00 -29.88
N LEU A 38 1.14 6.40 -28.70
CA LEU A 38 1.31 4.95 -28.53
C LEU A 38 -0.05 4.29 -28.65
N VAL A 39 -0.12 3.24 -29.48
CA VAL A 39 -1.36 2.48 -29.70
C VAL A 39 -1.11 1.00 -29.39
N LEU A 40 -1.96 0.44 -28.53
CA LEU A 40 -2.03 -1.01 -28.30
C LEU A 40 -3.16 -1.56 -29.14
N ALA A 41 -2.87 -2.53 -30.01
CA ALA A 41 -3.81 -3.01 -31.02
C ALA A 41 -4.02 -4.51 -30.96
N GLY A 42 -5.27 -4.96 -31.03
CA GLY A 42 -5.65 -6.35 -31.23
C GLY A 42 -5.70 -7.23 -29.99
N GLY A 43 -5.39 -6.67 -28.81
CA GLY A 43 -5.45 -7.40 -27.53
C GLY A 43 -6.85 -7.42 -26.91
N THR A 44 -6.99 -8.18 -25.83
CA THR A 44 -8.19 -8.17 -24.98
C THR A 44 -7.96 -7.23 -23.80
N VAL A 45 -8.72 -6.14 -23.71
CA VAL A 45 -8.78 -5.30 -22.51
C VAL A 45 -9.64 -6.02 -21.48
N VAL A 46 -9.04 -6.36 -20.33
CA VAL A 46 -9.72 -7.05 -19.25
C VAL A 46 -10.53 -6.04 -18.43
N ASP A 47 -11.82 -6.26 -18.28
CA ASP A 47 -12.69 -5.44 -17.43
C ASP A 47 -12.56 -5.87 -15.97
N LEU A 48 -12.01 -5.00 -15.16
CA LEU A 48 -11.80 -5.20 -13.72
C LEU A 48 -12.73 -4.30 -12.89
N SER A 49 -13.74 -3.68 -13.50
CA SER A 49 -14.68 -2.83 -12.80
C SER A 49 -15.59 -3.61 -11.84
N ASP A 50 -16.33 -2.88 -11.00
CA ASP A 50 -17.29 -3.46 -10.07
C ASP A 50 -16.67 -4.53 -9.14
N TRP A 51 -15.58 -4.20 -8.47
CA TRP A 51 -14.83 -5.11 -7.58
C TRP A 51 -14.34 -6.40 -8.27
N GLY A 52 -14.24 -6.40 -9.61
CA GLY A 52 -13.91 -7.57 -10.41
C GLY A 52 -15.10 -8.47 -10.73
N HIS A 53 -16.32 -8.06 -10.43
CA HIS A 53 -17.52 -8.83 -10.79
C HIS A 53 -17.91 -8.64 -12.27
N SER A 54 -17.47 -7.53 -12.89
CA SER A 54 -17.72 -7.31 -14.31
C SER A 54 -16.86 -8.24 -15.18
N ALA A 55 -17.45 -8.79 -16.22
CA ALA A 55 -16.76 -9.65 -17.19
C ALA A 55 -16.99 -9.13 -18.63
N ARG A 56 -17.08 -7.81 -18.80
CA ARG A 56 -17.29 -7.16 -20.11
C ARG A 56 -15.95 -6.86 -20.78
N ASP A 57 -15.13 -7.88 -20.96
CA ASP A 57 -13.83 -7.76 -21.63
C ASP A 57 -14.02 -7.26 -23.06
N LEU A 58 -13.11 -6.41 -23.52
CA LEU A 58 -13.11 -5.89 -24.88
C LEU A 58 -12.05 -6.62 -25.70
N GLU A 59 -12.52 -7.60 -26.49
CA GLU A 59 -11.66 -8.32 -27.43
C GLU A 59 -11.29 -7.46 -28.65
N ASN A 60 -10.15 -7.77 -29.27
CA ASN A 60 -9.62 -7.05 -30.42
C ASN A 60 -9.71 -5.53 -30.25
N ALA A 61 -9.21 -5.06 -29.10
CA ALA A 61 -9.27 -3.68 -28.68
C ALA A 61 -8.19 -2.81 -29.32
N ILE A 62 -8.49 -1.53 -29.45
CA ILE A 62 -7.53 -0.45 -29.65
C ILE A 62 -7.51 0.40 -28.38
N VAL A 63 -6.32 0.64 -27.84
CA VAL A 63 -6.07 1.60 -26.75
C VAL A 63 -5.12 2.66 -27.27
N ILE A 64 -5.53 3.92 -27.27
CA ILE A 64 -4.72 5.06 -27.70
C ILE A 64 -4.21 5.82 -26.50
N ILE A 65 -2.90 6.05 -26.48
CA ILE A 65 -2.18 6.73 -25.38
C ILE A 65 -1.52 7.99 -25.94
N ARG A 66 -1.76 9.13 -25.28
CA ARG A 66 -1.13 10.42 -25.59
C ARG A 66 -0.73 11.12 -24.29
N ASP A 67 0.44 11.69 -24.25
CA ASP A 67 0.92 12.51 -23.13
C ASP A 67 0.74 11.81 -21.74
N GLY A 68 1.08 10.52 -21.68
CA GLY A 68 0.99 9.73 -20.46
C GLY A 68 -0.42 9.31 -20.02
N ARG A 69 -1.45 9.57 -20.86
CA ARG A 69 -2.84 9.23 -20.57
C ARG A 69 -3.47 8.39 -21.66
N ILE A 70 -4.39 7.53 -21.26
CA ILE A 70 -5.29 6.83 -22.18
C ILE A 70 -6.32 7.85 -22.68
N THR A 71 -6.35 8.08 -23.99
CA THR A 71 -7.31 9.00 -24.61
C THR A 71 -8.53 8.29 -25.12
N ASP A 72 -8.34 7.09 -25.70
CA ASP A 72 -9.42 6.35 -26.32
C ASP A 72 -9.25 4.84 -26.08
N VAL A 73 -10.37 4.16 -25.92
CA VAL A 73 -10.46 2.69 -25.83
C VAL A 73 -11.70 2.24 -26.62
N GLY A 74 -11.55 1.29 -27.52
CA GLY A 74 -12.68 0.79 -28.30
C GLY A 74 -12.32 -0.42 -29.16
N PRO A 75 -13.33 -1.04 -29.78
CA PRO A 75 -13.11 -2.15 -30.73
C PRO A 75 -12.35 -1.68 -31.98
N ALA A 76 -11.44 -2.50 -32.50
CA ALA A 76 -10.67 -2.20 -33.70
C ALA A 76 -11.57 -1.89 -34.94
N ALA A 77 -12.78 -2.44 -34.97
CA ALA A 77 -13.73 -2.19 -36.03
C ALA A 77 -14.25 -0.73 -36.08
N SER A 78 -14.21 -0.01 -34.96
CA SER A 78 -14.79 1.33 -34.83
C SER A 78 -13.81 2.42 -34.40
N LEU A 79 -12.64 2.06 -33.89
CA LEU A 79 -11.62 3.03 -33.43
C LEU A 79 -10.40 2.99 -34.37
N PRO A 80 -10.24 3.99 -35.26
CA PRO A 80 -9.12 4.03 -36.21
C PRO A 80 -7.80 4.33 -35.54
N ILE A 81 -6.74 3.66 -35.99
CA ILE A 81 -5.36 3.95 -35.54
C ILE A 81 -4.87 5.24 -36.20
N PRO A 82 -4.35 6.22 -35.44
CA PRO A 82 -3.72 7.42 -35.98
C PRO A 82 -2.55 7.07 -36.91
N LYS A 83 -2.42 7.79 -38.02
CA LYS A 83 -1.40 7.48 -39.07
C LYS A 83 0.04 7.59 -38.57
N ASP A 84 0.29 8.45 -37.60
CA ASP A 84 1.58 8.75 -36.99
C ASP A 84 1.86 7.92 -35.74
N ALA A 85 0.98 6.97 -35.40
CA ALA A 85 1.09 6.20 -34.17
C ALA A 85 2.25 5.19 -34.18
N ARG A 86 2.92 5.06 -33.02
CA ARG A 86 3.71 3.88 -32.71
C ARG A 86 2.77 2.78 -32.23
N VAL A 87 2.72 1.67 -32.96
CA VAL A 87 1.78 0.58 -32.68
C VAL A 87 2.51 -0.59 -32.03
N ILE A 88 1.93 -1.11 -30.95
CA ILE A 88 2.30 -2.40 -30.33
C ILE A 88 1.22 -3.41 -30.66
N ASP A 89 1.60 -4.51 -31.33
CA ASP A 89 0.70 -5.63 -31.58
C ASP A 89 0.46 -6.44 -30.29
N CYS A 90 -0.77 -6.43 -29.85
CA CYS A 90 -1.26 -7.15 -28.68
C CYS A 90 -2.14 -8.35 -29.06
N SER A 91 -2.15 -8.80 -30.34
CA SER A 91 -2.95 -9.94 -30.78
C SER A 91 -2.70 -11.18 -29.93
N GLY A 92 -3.76 -11.77 -29.38
CA GLY A 92 -3.71 -12.91 -28.47
C GLY A 92 -3.16 -12.61 -27.07
N LYS A 93 -2.99 -11.33 -26.72
CA LYS A 93 -2.52 -10.88 -25.39
C LYS A 93 -3.62 -10.17 -24.62
N PHE A 94 -3.40 -9.97 -23.33
CA PHE A 94 -4.32 -9.32 -22.40
C PHE A 94 -3.74 -7.99 -21.94
N ILE A 95 -4.59 -6.97 -21.96
CA ILE A 95 -4.24 -5.60 -21.57
C ILE A 95 -4.92 -5.32 -20.24
N VAL A 96 -4.14 -5.07 -19.20
CA VAL A 96 -4.63 -4.77 -17.86
C VAL A 96 -3.97 -3.49 -17.31
N PRO A 97 -4.58 -2.82 -16.32
CA PRO A 97 -3.92 -1.70 -15.63
C PRO A 97 -2.64 -2.16 -14.96
N GLY A 98 -1.70 -1.23 -14.77
CA GLY A 98 -0.57 -1.46 -13.89
C GLY A 98 -1.01 -1.76 -12.46
N LEU A 99 -0.30 -2.68 -11.79
CA LEU A 99 -0.64 -3.12 -10.45
C LEU A 99 -0.29 -2.04 -9.41
N ILE A 100 -1.07 -2.03 -8.34
CA ILE A 100 -0.93 -1.15 -7.18
C ILE A 100 -0.58 -2.02 -5.98
N ASP A 101 0.56 -1.77 -5.36
CA ASP A 101 0.89 -2.33 -4.06
C ASP A 101 0.47 -1.32 -2.98
N GLY A 102 -0.59 -1.65 -2.25
CA GLY A 102 -1.24 -0.74 -1.32
C GLY A 102 -0.52 -0.52 -0.01
N PHE A 103 0.49 -1.31 0.29
CA PHE A 103 1.29 -1.16 1.51
C PHE A 103 2.65 -1.84 1.33
N ALA A 104 3.68 -1.06 1.04
CA ALA A 104 5.04 -1.56 0.91
C ALA A 104 6.08 -0.45 1.16
N GLY A 105 7.35 -0.84 1.33
CA GLY A 105 8.49 0.07 1.25
C GLY A 105 9.04 0.16 -0.17
N MET A 106 9.75 1.23 -0.47
CA MET A 106 10.58 1.35 -1.67
C MET A 106 11.74 2.29 -1.39
N ASN A 107 12.84 1.75 -0.89
CA ASN A 107 13.99 2.52 -0.39
C ASN A 107 15.24 2.41 -1.28
N SER A 108 15.15 1.79 -2.44
CA SER A 108 16.29 1.59 -3.33
C SER A 108 15.88 1.36 -4.78
N GLN A 109 16.82 1.59 -5.70
CA GLN A 109 16.63 1.29 -7.13
C GLN A 109 16.34 -0.20 -7.37
N ALA A 110 16.93 -1.11 -6.57
CA ALA A 110 16.64 -2.53 -6.67
C ALA A 110 15.17 -2.85 -6.43
N GLN A 111 14.58 -2.24 -5.40
CA GLN A 111 13.15 -2.38 -5.09
C GLN A 111 12.26 -1.74 -6.16
N ALA A 112 12.66 -0.56 -6.69
CA ALA A 112 11.96 0.07 -7.80
C ALA A 112 11.94 -0.82 -9.04
N ASN A 113 13.09 -1.38 -9.40
CA ASN A 113 13.23 -2.31 -10.52
C ASN A 113 12.39 -3.58 -10.33
N ALA A 114 12.43 -4.19 -9.14
CA ALA A 114 11.66 -5.39 -8.83
C ALA A 114 10.15 -5.15 -8.94
N ASN A 115 9.66 -4.02 -8.42
CA ASN A 115 8.27 -3.63 -8.54
C ASN A 115 7.86 -3.49 -10.01
N LEU A 116 8.60 -2.71 -10.81
CA LEU A 116 8.29 -2.52 -12.23
C LEU A 116 8.41 -3.83 -13.02
N TYR A 117 9.42 -4.67 -12.73
CA TYR A 117 9.57 -5.98 -13.38
C TYR A 117 8.35 -6.87 -13.15
N MET A 118 7.78 -6.81 -11.97
CA MET A 118 6.56 -7.56 -11.61
C MET A 118 5.28 -6.79 -11.92
N GLY A 119 5.34 -5.70 -12.70
CA GLY A 119 4.16 -4.96 -13.15
C GLY A 119 3.55 -4.02 -12.11
N VAL A 120 4.20 -3.81 -10.97
CA VAL A 120 3.75 -2.84 -9.97
C VAL A 120 4.15 -1.44 -10.42
N THR A 121 3.18 -0.65 -10.84
CA THR A 121 3.38 0.71 -11.36
C THR A 121 3.05 1.80 -10.33
N THR A 122 2.40 1.44 -9.24
CA THR A 122 2.12 2.34 -8.12
C THR A 122 2.35 1.61 -6.81
N VAL A 123 3.05 2.26 -5.88
CA VAL A 123 3.28 1.77 -4.52
C VAL A 123 2.74 2.81 -3.54
N VAL A 124 1.89 2.38 -2.62
CA VAL A 124 1.53 3.17 -1.45
C VAL A 124 2.65 2.95 -0.43
N VAL A 125 3.59 3.92 -0.41
CA VAL A 125 4.92 3.72 0.17
C VAL A 125 4.96 4.13 1.63
N ARG A 126 5.34 3.15 2.45
CA ARG A 126 5.63 3.33 3.87
C ARG A 126 7.10 3.71 4.08
N SER A 127 7.33 4.72 4.91
CA SER A 127 8.67 5.03 5.44
C SER A 127 8.66 4.78 6.94
N ASP A 128 9.38 3.78 7.40
CA ASP A 128 9.51 3.43 8.83
C ASP A 128 10.81 2.65 9.09
N LEU A 129 11.02 2.20 10.33
CA LEU A 129 12.23 1.47 10.73
C LEU A 129 12.44 0.15 9.98
N ARG A 130 11.37 -0.48 9.49
CA ARG A 130 11.42 -1.77 8.78
C ARG A 130 11.56 -1.58 7.28
N HIS A 131 10.81 -0.64 6.72
CA HIS A 131 10.79 -0.39 5.27
C HIS A 131 11.90 0.57 4.81
N GLY A 132 12.49 1.33 5.74
CA GLY A 132 13.43 2.40 5.42
C GLY A 132 12.74 3.65 4.86
N VAL A 133 13.51 4.68 4.57
CA VAL A 133 13.01 5.91 3.95
C VAL A 133 12.81 5.68 2.45
N ALA A 134 11.66 6.07 1.92
CA ALA A 134 11.35 5.91 0.50
C ALA A 134 12.35 6.64 -0.41
N ASP A 135 12.84 5.97 -1.44
CA ASP A 135 13.75 6.54 -2.43
C ASP A 135 12.99 7.16 -3.60
N TYR A 136 12.70 8.45 -3.48
CA TYR A 136 12.07 9.23 -4.54
C TYR A 136 13.02 9.57 -5.71
N SER A 137 14.31 9.24 -5.61
CA SER A 137 15.31 9.50 -6.66
C SER A 137 15.50 8.33 -7.63
N ALA A 138 15.02 7.14 -7.28
CA ALA A 138 15.12 5.96 -8.16
C ALA A 138 14.49 6.23 -9.53
N ASN A 139 15.11 5.74 -10.61
CA ASN A 139 14.67 5.96 -11.99
C ASN A 139 15.14 4.82 -12.93
N PRO A 140 14.24 4.06 -13.61
CA PRO A 140 12.78 4.19 -13.48
C PRO A 140 12.28 3.74 -12.11
N ARG A 141 11.09 4.20 -11.71
CA ARG A 141 10.41 3.76 -10.50
C ARG A 141 8.90 3.78 -10.65
N PRO A 142 8.14 3.01 -9.85
CA PRO A 142 6.70 3.17 -9.72
C PRO A 142 6.32 4.56 -9.24
N HIS A 143 5.07 4.95 -9.42
CA HIS A 143 4.51 6.10 -8.72
C HIS A 143 4.46 5.82 -7.23
N LEU A 144 4.89 6.77 -6.42
CA LEU A 144 4.90 6.65 -4.96
C LEU A 144 3.81 7.52 -4.36
N TYR A 145 2.88 6.88 -3.65
CA TYR A 145 1.83 7.52 -2.87
C TYR A 145 2.21 7.38 -1.40
N GLY A 146 2.67 8.49 -0.80
CA GLY A 146 3.22 8.46 0.55
C GLY A 146 2.20 8.09 1.61
N ILE A 147 2.62 7.27 2.58
CA ILE A 147 1.94 7.05 3.86
C ILE A 147 2.73 7.76 4.94
N ASP A 148 2.06 8.56 5.76
CA ASP A 148 2.66 9.10 6.98
C ASP A 148 1.85 8.71 8.23
N SER A 149 2.54 8.47 9.32
CA SER A 149 1.93 8.12 10.61
C SER A 149 1.60 9.38 11.39
N ILE A 150 0.41 9.40 11.98
CA ILE A 150 -0.02 10.48 12.85
C ILE A 150 0.19 10.05 14.30
N GLY A 151 0.94 10.85 15.06
CA GLY A 151 1.22 10.59 16.46
C GLY A 151 2.10 9.38 16.75
N ALA A 152 2.71 8.77 15.74
CA ALA A 152 3.54 7.58 15.92
C ALA A 152 4.85 7.89 16.64
N THR A 153 5.24 7.00 17.53
CA THR A 153 6.48 7.11 18.30
C THR A 153 7.47 5.99 17.99
N ASP A 154 6.98 4.82 17.63
CA ASP A 154 7.77 3.63 17.29
C ASP A 154 7.94 3.44 15.77
N ASN A 155 7.13 4.10 14.97
CA ASN A 155 7.22 4.10 13.52
C ASN A 155 7.92 5.36 13.01
N TRP A 156 8.65 5.22 11.90
CA TRP A 156 9.26 6.35 11.22
C TRP A 156 8.17 7.12 10.45
N SER A 157 7.61 8.13 11.08
CA SER A 157 6.87 9.17 10.38
C SER A 157 7.87 10.11 9.72
N LEU A 158 7.57 10.60 8.52
CA LEU A 158 8.36 11.65 7.88
C LEU A 158 8.44 12.89 8.78
N LEU A 159 7.39 13.19 9.51
CA LEU A 159 7.34 14.29 10.47
C LEU A 159 8.21 14.06 11.72
N ALA A 160 8.47 12.81 12.09
CA ALA A 160 9.36 12.50 13.21
C ALA A 160 10.82 12.92 12.95
N HIS A 161 11.19 13.14 11.69
CA HIS A 161 12.50 13.69 11.33
C HIS A 161 12.56 15.22 11.44
N ASP A 162 11.42 15.90 11.56
CA ASP A 162 11.37 17.33 11.87
C ASP A 162 11.69 17.54 13.36
N PRO A 163 12.73 18.35 13.71
CA PRO A 163 13.10 18.60 15.10
C PRO A 163 11.96 19.16 15.97
N ALA A 164 11.03 19.93 15.37
CA ALA A 164 9.89 20.49 16.08
C ALA A 164 8.89 19.41 16.47
N TRP A 165 8.65 18.44 15.60
CA TRP A 165 7.79 17.29 15.89
C TRP A 165 8.49 16.24 16.74
N ALA A 166 9.76 15.95 16.48
CA ALA A 166 10.55 15.03 17.31
C ALA A 166 10.56 15.42 18.79
N ALA A 167 10.55 16.73 19.10
CA ALA A 167 10.46 17.22 20.47
C ALA A 167 9.08 16.99 21.11
N LYS A 168 8.01 16.90 20.32
CA LYS A 168 6.63 16.66 20.78
C LYS A 168 6.32 15.17 20.92
N LEU A 169 6.87 14.35 20.05
CA LEU A 169 6.68 12.91 20.09
C LEU A 169 7.51 12.32 21.24
N LYS A 170 6.87 11.55 22.10
CA LYS A 170 7.52 10.90 23.24
C LYS A 170 8.21 9.63 22.77
N GLU A 171 9.53 9.67 22.62
CA GLU A 171 10.31 8.49 22.28
C GLU A 171 10.07 7.38 23.32
N GLY A 172 9.74 6.17 22.83
CA GLY A 172 9.46 4.99 23.65
C GLY A 172 8.07 4.95 24.30
N ALA A 173 7.20 5.94 24.08
CA ALA A 173 5.80 5.83 24.49
C ALA A 173 5.06 4.84 23.60
N ARG A 174 4.21 3.99 24.18
CA ARG A 174 3.37 3.04 23.41
C ARG A 174 2.11 3.70 22.88
N VAL A 175 1.57 4.67 23.62
CA VAL A 175 0.34 5.39 23.28
C VAL A 175 0.60 6.88 23.32
N VAL A 176 0.15 7.59 22.28
CA VAL A 176 0.29 9.05 22.18
C VAL A 176 -1.09 9.68 22.15
N GLU A 177 -1.34 10.54 23.14
CA GLU A 177 -2.50 11.42 23.16
C GLU A 177 -2.09 12.78 22.61
N LEU A 178 -2.61 13.12 21.44
CA LEU A 178 -2.37 14.41 20.79
C LEU A 178 -3.52 15.38 21.05
N SER A 179 -3.20 16.66 21.25
CA SER A 179 -4.23 17.69 21.24
C SER A 179 -4.84 17.82 19.82
N PRO A 180 -6.10 18.23 19.70
CA PRO A 180 -6.71 18.52 18.39
C PRO A 180 -5.90 19.52 17.56
N GLN A 181 -5.25 20.49 18.20
CA GLN A 181 -4.40 21.48 17.53
C GLN A 181 -3.13 20.83 16.97
N ASP A 182 -2.42 20.02 17.75
CA ASP A 182 -1.21 19.33 17.32
C ASP A 182 -1.52 18.36 16.18
N THR A 183 -2.61 17.62 16.30
CA THR A 183 -3.06 16.68 15.25
C THR A 183 -3.40 17.42 13.95
N SER A 184 -4.10 18.57 14.05
CA SER A 184 -4.43 19.39 12.88
C SER A 184 -3.16 19.87 12.18
N GLN A 185 -2.21 20.38 12.96
CA GLN A 185 -0.94 20.83 12.41
C GLN A 185 -0.16 19.68 11.76
N GLN A 186 -0.12 18.51 12.39
CA GLN A 186 0.54 17.33 11.86
C GLN A 186 -0.08 16.88 10.52
N LEU A 187 -1.42 16.90 10.40
CA LEU A 187 -2.12 16.58 9.15
C LEU A 187 -1.84 17.62 8.05
N ASP A 188 -1.81 18.91 8.40
CA ASP A 188 -1.48 19.97 7.44
C ASP A 188 -0.03 19.83 6.95
N ASP A 189 0.93 19.51 7.83
CA ASP A 189 2.32 19.24 7.47
C ASP A 189 2.45 18.01 6.57
N THR A 190 1.70 16.95 6.84
CA THR A 190 1.59 15.74 6.02
C THR A 190 1.17 16.08 4.58
N LEU A 191 0.20 16.97 4.40
CA LEU A 191 -0.21 17.45 3.07
C LEU A 191 0.91 18.16 2.33
N HIS A 192 1.70 18.99 3.01
CA HIS A 192 2.85 19.68 2.41
C HIS A 192 3.95 18.72 1.93
N LEU A 193 4.05 17.53 2.55
CA LEU A 193 4.95 16.46 2.09
C LEU A 193 4.42 15.71 0.87
N GLY A 194 3.18 15.94 0.44
CA GLY A 194 2.54 15.23 -0.67
C GLY A 194 2.05 13.83 -0.31
N THR A 195 1.93 13.52 0.97
CA THR A 195 1.35 12.27 1.48
C THR A 195 -0.12 12.18 1.09
N ARG A 196 -0.58 10.99 0.70
CA ARG A 196 -1.98 10.73 0.34
C ARG A 196 -2.72 9.88 1.36
N VAL A 197 -1.99 9.18 2.20
CA VAL A 197 -2.52 8.23 3.16
C VAL A 197 -1.96 8.54 4.54
N ILE A 198 -2.81 8.63 5.53
CA ILE A 198 -2.40 8.63 6.93
C ILE A 198 -2.53 7.22 7.50
N PHE A 199 -1.64 6.87 8.40
CA PHE A 199 -1.63 5.60 9.09
C PHE A 199 -1.90 5.81 10.58
N LEU A 200 -2.99 5.25 11.05
CA LEU A 200 -3.33 5.18 12.46
C LEU A 200 -2.79 3.84 12.98
N GLY A 201 -1.62 3.92 13.60
CA GLY A 201 -0.90 2.74 14.08
C GLY A 201 -1.31 2.33 15.49
N HIS A 202 -0.44 1.55 16.08
CA HIS A 202 -0.69 0.85 17.35
C HIS A 202 -0.95 1.78 18.52
N GLU A 203 -0.36 2.97 18.49
CA GLU A 203 -0.30 3.89 19.64
C GLU A 203 -1.42 4.94 19.65
N ILE A 204 -2.31 4.92 18.67
CA ILE A 204 -3.41 5.88 18.60
C ILE A 204 -4.50 5.52 19.59
N THR A 205 -4.95 6.49 20.38
CA THR A 205 -6.07 6.32 21.30
C THR A 205 -7.42 6.33 20.58
N ALA A 206 -8.45 5.75 21.20
CA ALA A 206 -9.81 5.77 20.68
C ALA A 206 -10.34 7.21 20.51
N ALA A 207 -10.01 8.11 21.43
CA ALA A 207 -10.41 9.51 21.36
C ALA A 207 -9.79 10.23 20.15
N ASN A 208 -8.51 10.00 19.90
CA ASN A 208 -7.81 10.58 18.74
C ASN A 208 -8.30 9.97 17.42
N THR A 209 -8.57 8.68 17.37
CA THR A 209 -8.96 7.97 16.13
C THR A 209 -10.10 8.63 15.41
N GLN A 210 -11.23 8.85 16.09
CA GLN A 210 -12.43 9.41 15.48
C GLN A 210 -12.21 10.83 14.93
N TRP A 211 -11.47 11.64 15.68
CA TRP A 211 -11.19 13.01 15.29
C TRP A 211 -10.20 13.07 14.11
N ILE A 212 -9.13 12.26 14.15
CA ILE A 212 -8.11 12.20 13.08
C ILE A 212 -8.74 11.76 11.76
N VAL A 213 -9.53 10.68 11.76
CA VAL A 213 -10.18 10.17 10.55
C VAL A 213 -11.10 11.24 9.95
N SER A 214 -11.95 11.87 10.77
CA SER A 214 -12.84 12.95 10.32
C SER A 214 -12.07 14.12 9.68
N ARG A 215 -10.96 14.54 10.30
CA ARG A 215 -10.13 15.63 9.79
C ARG A 215 -9.37 15.24 8.53
N ALA A 216 -8.83 14.03 8.47
CA ALA A 216 -8.16 13.51 7.30
C ALA A 216 -9.06 13.50 6.06
N HIS A 217 -10.30 13.02 6.20
CA HIS A 217 -11.28 13.03 5.12
C HIS A 217 -11.63 14.46 4.64
N GLN A 218 -11.74 15.43 5.56
CA GLN A 218 -11.93 16.83 5.18
C GLN A 218 -10.78 17.39 4.33
N LEU A 219 -9.58 16.84 4.51
CA LEU A 219 -8.36 17.20 3.76
C LEU A 219 -8.15 16.35 2.50
N GLY A 220 -9.04 15.38 2.23
CA GLY A 220 -8.93 14.46 1.10
C GLY A 220 -7.86 13.37 1.28
N LEU A 221 -7.43 13.11 2.51
CA LEU A 221 -6.51 12.03 2.86
C LEU A 221 -7.29 10.74 3.11
N ILE A 222 -6.66 9.62 2.78
CA ILE A 222 -7.14 8.27 3.09
C ILE A 222 -6.61 7.84 4.46
N ALA A 223 -7.41 7.15 5.25
CA ALA A 223 -7.04 6.69 6.58
C ALA A 223 -6.90 5.17 6.63
N TYR A 224 -5.67 4.67 6.87
CA TYR A 224 -5.40 3.27 7.15
C TYR A 224 -5.34 3.03 8.65
N GLY A 225 -5.86 1.89 9.12
CA GLY A 225 -5.84 1.49 10.52
C GLY A 225 -5.15 0.15 10.76
N GLU A 226 -4.24 0.13 11.72
CA GLU A 226 -3.67 -1.07 12.33
C GLU A 226 -3.66 -0.87 13.85
N PHE A 227 -4.81 -1.11 14.47
CA PHE A 227 -5.04 -0.76 15.86
C PHE A 227 -4.52 -1.83 16.83
N VAL A 228 -3.98 -1.35 17.95
CA VAL A 228 -3.57 -2.17 19.08
C VAL A 228 -4.12 -1.61 20.37
N SER A 229 -3.91 -0.33 20.61
CA SER A 229 -4.39 0.39 21.80
C SER A 229 -5.84 0.86 21.68
N THR A 230 -6.43 0.72 20.50
CA THR A 230 -7.82 1.07 20.21
C THR A 230 -8.54 -0.17 19.67
N PRO A 231 -9.75 -0.50 20.13
CA PRO A 231 -10.54 -1.57 19.52
C PRO A 231 -10.78 -1.31 18.04
N TYR A 232 -10.63 -2.33 17.20
CA TYR A 232 -10.83 -2.19 15.74
C TYR A 232 -12.21 -1.63 15.38
N ARG A 233 -13.25 -1.96 16.16
CA ARG A 233 -14.60 -1.43 15.95
C ARG A 233 -14.65 0.09 16.01
N VAL A 234 -13.89 0.68 16.93
CA VAL A 234 -13.80 2.16 17.04
C VAL A 234 -13.22 2.78 15.77
N GLY A 235 -12.18 2.16 15.20
CA GLY A 235 -11.59 2.62 13.94
C GLY A 235 -12.56 2.50 12.76
N VAL A 236 -13.26 1.37 12.66
CA VAL A 236 -14.25 1.10 11.61
C VAL A 236 -15.44 2.08 11.73
N GLU A 237 -15.97 2.28 12.94
CA GLU A 237 -17.04 3.24 13.20
C GLU A 237 -16.61 4.70 12.96
N ALA A 238 -15.33 5.00 13.15
CA ALA A 238 -14.75 6.30 12.79
C ALA A 238 -14.63 6.51 11.27
N GLY A 239 -14.75 5.43 10.49
CA GLY A 239 -14.72 5.47 9.03
C GLY A 239 -13.34 5.31 8.41
N VAL A 240 -12.42 4.53 9.02
CA VAL A 240 -11.15 4.19 8.35
C VAL A 240 -11.41 3.53 7.00
N ASP A 241 -10.63 3.89 5.99
CA ASP A 241 -10.83 3.44 4.62
C ASP A 241 -10.33 2.03 4.38
N ALA A 242 -9.28 1.61 5.12
CA ALA A 242 -8.75 0.26 5.07
C ALA A 242 -8.15 -0.19 6.40
N LEU A 243 -8.26 -1.49 6.68
CA LEU A 243 -7.60 -2.18 7.79
C LEU A 243 -6.43 -3.00 7.25
N ILE A 244 -5.26 -2.81 7.87
CA ILE A 244 -4.00 -3.40 7.40
C ILE A 244 -3.62 -4.58 8.32
N HIS A 245 -2.99 -5.60 7.72
CA HIS A 245 -2.44 -6.80 8.37
C HIS A 245 -3.47 -7.74 9.02
N MET A 246 -3.63 -8.91 8.41
CA MET A 246 -4.53 -9.96 8.90
C MET A 246 -4.28 -10.38 10.34
N ALA A 247 -3.02 -10.29 10.79
CA ALA A 247 -2.58 -10.75 12.08
C ALA A 247 -3.23 -10.03 13.27
N ARG A 248 -3.98 -8.95 13.00
CA ARG A 248 -4.61 -8.15 14.04
C ARG A 248 -6.12 -8.03 13.92
N TYR A 249 -6.72 -8.64 12.92
CA TYR A 249 -8.17 -8.56 12.74
C TYR A 249 -8.94 -9.22 13.89
N ASP A 250 -8.35 -10.22 14.53
CA ASP A 250 -8.91 -10.89 15.70
C ASP A 250 -9.06 -9.98 16.93
N LEU A 251 -8.29 -8.89 17.03
CA LEU A 251 -8.50 -7.85 18.04
C LEU A 251 -9.85 -7.13 17.89
N GLY A 252 -10.49 -7.21 16.73
CA GLY A 252 -11.86 -6.78 16.52
C GLY A 252 -12.92 -7.65 17.21
N VAL A 253 -12.54 -8.80 17.73
CA VAL A 253 -13.45 -9.81 18.30
C VAL A 253 -13.33 -9.91 19.83
N ILE A 254 -12.60 -8.98 20.47
CA ILE A 254 -12.52 -8.96 21.93
C ILE A 254 -13.89 -8.80 22.56
N PRO A 255 -14.13 -9.41 23.74
CA PRO A 255 -15.39 -9.23 24.47
C PRO A 255 -15.62 -7.75 24.82
N LYS A 256 -16.90 -7.32 24.78
CA LYS A 256 -17.27 -5.94 25.10
C LYS A 256 -16.80 -5.46 26.47
N GLU A 257 -16.73 -6.38 27.44
CA GLU A 257 -16.19 -6.12 28.77
C GLU A 257 -14.69 -5.77 28.78
N LEU A 258 -13.96 -6.11 27.72
CA LEU A 258 -12.54 -5.73 27.54
C LEU A 258 -12.38 -4.47 26.71
N GLU A 259 -13.37 -4.07 25.90
CA GLU A 259 -13.28 -2.87 25.06
C GLU A 259 -13.12 -1.61 25.91
N ARG A 260 -13.99 -1.43 26.92
CA ARG A 260 -13.93 -0.24 27.76
C ARG A 260 -12.66 -0.11 28.58
N PRO A 261 -12.19 -1.17 29.27
CA PRO A 261 -10.90 -1.15 29.96
C PRO A 261 -9.71 -0.89 29.02
N LEU A 262 -9.75 -1.41 27.77
CA LEU A 262 -8.69 -1.15 26.77
C LEU A 262 -8.67 0.34 26.36
N ILE A 263 -9.85 0.97 26.19
CA ILE A 263 -9.96 2.39 25.86
C ILE A 263 -9.46 3.26 27.02
N ASP A 264 -9.81 2.92 28.26
CA ASP A 264 -9.50 3.73 29.43
C ASP A 264 -8.03 3.59 29.87
N ASP A 265 -7.40 2.42 29.63
CA ASP A 265 -6.00 2.14 30.00
C ASP A 265 -5.34 1.25 28.93
N PRO A 266 -5.00 1.83 27.77
CA PRO A 266 -4.50 1.07 26.61
C PRO A 266 -3.09 0.49 26.81
N GLU A 267 -2.33 0.93 27.82
CA GLU A 267 -1.01 0.41 28.16
C GLU A 267 -1.03 -0.53 29.38
N GLY A 268 -2.17 -0.69 30.02
CA GLY A 268 -2.31 -1.43 31.27
C GLY A 268 -2.61 -2.91 31.10
N SER A 269 -3.09 -3.50 32.19
CA SER A 269 -3.38 -4.94 32.24
C SER A 269 -4.53 -5.37 31.31
N ALA A 270 -5.45 -4.45 30.99
CA ALA A 270 -6.54 -4.69 30.05
C ALA A 270 -6.04 -4.94 28.63
N ALA A 271 -5.03 -4.17 28.18
CA ALA A 271 -4.40 -4.39 26.88
C ALA A 271 -3.79 -5.80 26.79
N ASN A 272 -3.02 -6.20 27.79
CA ASN A 272 -2.44 -7.55 27.83
C ASN A 272 -3.52 -8.64 27.82
N THR A 273 -4.62 -8.45 28.55
CA THR A 273 -5.75 -9.38 28.57
C THR A 273 -6.43 -9.47 27.20
N ALA A 274 -6.60 -8.35 26.49
CA ALA A 274 -7.17 -8.34 25.15
C ALA A 274 -6.27 -9.08 24.13
N TYR A 275 -4.96 -8.89 24.22
CA TYR A 275 -3.99 -9.64 23.40
C TYR A 275 -4.04 -11.13 23.68
N ASP A 276 -3.92 -11.53 24.96
CA ASP A 276 -3.99 -12.92 25.36
C ASP A 276 -5.29 -13.60 24.92
N TYR A 277 -6.38 -12.83 24.93
CA TYR A 277 -7.67 -13.30 24.44
C TYR A 277 -7.64 -13.54 22.94
N SER A 278 -7.17 -12.58 22.15
CA SER A 278 -7.12 -12.68 20.69
C SER A 278 -6.23 -13.83 20.24
N GLU A 279 -5.07 -14.01 20.86
CA GLU A 279 -4.15 -15.13 20.54
C GLU A 279 -4.76 -16.53 20.80
N ARG A 280 -5.78 -16.62 21.65
CA ARG A 280 -6.47 -17.87 21.97
C ARG A 280 -7.83 -18.02 21.28
N LEU A 281 -8.25 -17.02 20.51
CA LEU A 281 -9.56 -17.01 19.86
C LEU A 281 -9.66 -18.18 18.86
N PRO A 282 -10.62 -19.11 19.05
CA PRO A 282 -10.86 -20.16 18.06
C PRO A 282 -11.41 -19.56 16.76
N PRO A 283 -10.96 -19.99 15.57
CA PRO A 283 -11.50 -19.54 14.29
C PRO A 283 -13.01 -19.74 14.14
N THR A 284 -13.56 -20.72 14.85
CA THR A 284 -15.00 -21.07 14.85
C THR A 284 -15.83 -20.29 15.87
N ASP A 285 -15.23 -19.35 16.61
CA ASP A 285 -15.96 -18.54 17.59
C ASP A 285 -17.07 -17.75 16.87
N PRO A 286 -18.33 -17.79 17.34
CA PRO A 286 -19.44 -17.08 16.71
C PRO A 286 -19.20 -15.58 16.53
N ARG A 287 -18.43 -14.96 17.42
CA ARG A 287 -18.12 -13.51 17.36
C ARG A 287 -17.25 -13.15 16.17
N VAL A 288 -16.44 -14.07 15.63
CA VAL A 288 -15.69 -13.86 14.39
C VAL A 288 -16.66 -13.59 13.24
N ARG A 289 -17.75 -14.34 13.16
CA ARG A 289 -18.80 -14.16 12.14
C ARG A 289 -19.58 -12.86 12.35
N GLU A 290 -19.93 -12.53 13.59
CA GLU A 290 -20.58 -11.25 13.91
C GLU A 290 -19.69 -10.07 13.52
N TYR A 291 -18.39 -10.18 13.78
CA TYR A 291 -17.43 -9.17 13.38
C TYR A 291 -17.27 -9.07 11.86
N ALA A 292 -17.28 -10.21 11.16
CA ALA A 292 -17.23 -10.24 9.70
C ALA A 292 -18.43 -9.49 9.07
N HIS A 293 -19.65 -9.69 9.58
CA HIS A 293 -20.82 -8.94 9.15
C HIS A 293 -20.69 -7.44 9.50
N PHE A 294 -20.19 -7.12 10.67
CA PHE A 294 -19.94 -5.73 11.06
C PHE A 294 -18.98 -5.03 10.07
N LEU A 295 -17.89 -5.69 9.66
CA LEU A 295 -16.95 -5.16 8.66
C LEU A 295 -17.63 -4.93 7.31
N ALA A 296 -18.43 -5.90 6.85
CA ALA A 296 -19.15 -5.81 5.59
C ALA A 296 -20.20 -4.68 5.60
N ASP A 297 -20.92 -4.53 6.69
CA ASP A 297 -21.96 -3.48 6.85
C ASP A 297 -21.38 -2.05 6.88
N HIS A 298 -20.12 -1.91 7.30
CA HIS A 298 -19.40 -0.62 7.34
C HIS A 298 -18.55 -0.38 6.12
N HIS A 299 -18.55 -1.29 5.14
CA HIS A 299 -17.75 -1.18 3.89
C HIS A 299 -16.25 -0.94 4.13
N ALA A 300 -15.71 -1.44 5.25
CA ALA A 300 -14.29 -1.37 5.54
C ALA A 300 -13.53 -2.26 4.54
N ALA A 301 -12.54 -1.69 3.85
CA ALA A 301 -11.66 -2.49 3.00
C ALA A 301 -10.63 -3.23 3.87
N LEU A 302 -10.37 -4.49 3.54
CA LEU A 302 -9.36 -5.30 4.20
C LEU A 302 -8.12 -5.42 3.30
N MET A 303 -6.95 -5.15 3.86
CA MET A 303 -5.65 -5.34 3.22
C MET A 303 -4.82 -6.30 4.07
N PRO A 304 -5.03 -7.60 3.91
CA PRO A 304 -4.52 -8.61 4.85
C PRO A 304 -3.00 -8.75 4.85
N THR A 305 -2.32 -8.42 3.76
CA THR A 305 -0.87 -8.64 3.60
C THR A 305 -0.45 -10.08 3.94
N PHE A 306 -1.20 -11.07 3.45
CA PHE A 306 -0.90 -12.49 3.62
C PHE A 306 0.52 -12.86 3.19
N SER A 307 1.07 -12.09 2.24
CA SER A 307 2.43 -12.24 1.75
C SER A 307 3.49 -12.19 2.86
N ILE A 308 3.26 -11.48 3.96
CA ILE A 308 4.16 -11.45 5.12
C ILE A 308 4.23 -12.82 5.83
N SER A 309 3.13 -13.58 5.80
CA SER A 309 3.04 -14.91 6.41
C SER A 309 3.08 -16.04 5.38
N TYR A 310 3.35 -15.73 4.10
CA TYR A 310 3.28 -16.67 3.00
C TYR A 310 4.13 -17.92 3.22
N ALA A 311 5.37 -17.75 3.68
CA ALA A 311 6.29 -18.86 3.95
C ALA A 311 5.90 -19.72 5.18
N GLN A 312 4.96 -19.26 6.02
CA GLN A 312 4.46 -20.00 7.16
C GLN A 312 3.25 -20.89 6.80
N LEU A 313 2.66 -20.67 5.65
CA LEU A 313 1.46 -21.37 5.21
C LEU A 313 1.79 -22.52 4.27
N PRO A 314 1.06 -23.66 4.32
CA PRO A 314 1.32 -24.79 3.43
C PRO A 314 1.20 -24.42 1.95
N GLY A 315 2.08 -25.00 1.12
CA GLY A 315 2.05 -24.83 -0.32
C GLY A 315 2.64 -23.51 -0.81
N HIS A 316 3.41 -22.80 0.01
CA HIS A 316 4.19 -21.66 -0.42
C HIS A 316 5.28 -22.06 -1.43
N ARG A 317 5.71 -21.10 -2.24
CA ARG A 317 6.80 -21.25 -3.20
C ARG A 317 8.08 -20.63 -2.65
N ASN A 318 9.21 -21.10 -3.09
CA ASN A 318 10.48 -20.44 -2.78
C ASN A 318 10.63 -19.18 -3.67
N LEU A 319 10.46 -18.00 -3.10
CA LEU A 319 10.56 -16.74 -3.82
C LEU A 319 11.99 -16.41 -4.27
N TRP A 320 13.01 -17.04 -3.67
CA TRP A 320 14.39 -16.89 -4.09
C TRP A 320 14.69 -17.57 -5.44
N MET A 321 13.76 -18.39 -5.94
CA MET A 321 13.85 -18.95 -7.30
C MET A 321 13.28 -18.03 -8.38
N GLU A 322 12.66 -16.90 -8.00
CA GLU A 322 12.11 -15.94 -8.95
C GLU A 322 13.20 -15.01 -9.52
N PRO A 323 13.09 -14.55 -10.77
CA PRO A 323 14.10 -13.71 -11.41
C PRO A 323 14.45 -12.44 -10.61
N VAL A 324 13.47 -11.82 -9.97
CA VAL A 324 13.67 -10.61 -9.16
C VAL A 324 14.55 -10.82 -7.94
N ALA A 325 14.69 -12.05 -7.45
CA ALA A 325 15.57 -12.38 -6.33
C ALA A 325 17.03 -12.05 -6.62
N SER A 326 17.42 -12.03 -7.89
CA SER A 326 18.78 -11.63 -8.31
C SER A 326 19.15 -10.18 -7.93
N LEU A 327 18.16 -9.36 -7.61
CA LEU A 327 18.34 -7.96 -7.20
C LEU A 327 18.65 -7.80 -5.71
N PHE A 328 18.51 -8.87 -4.91
CA PHE A 328 18.53 -8.79 -3.46
C PHE A 328 19.44 -9.84 -2.81
N THR A 329 19.72 -9.59 -1.54
CA THR A 329 20.24 -10.60 -0.60
C THR A 329 19.22 -10.75 0.56
N PRO A 330 19.20 -11.89 1.26
CA PRO A 330 18.31 -12.09 2.40
C PRO A 330 18.44 -10.99 3.46
N ALA A 331 19.65 -10.53 3.71
CA ALA A 331 19.91 -9.47 4.69
C ALA A 331 19.25 -8.13 4.31
N GLN A 332 19.19 -7.80 3.01
CA GLN A 332 18.54 -6.56 2.54
C GLN A 332 17.02 -6.57 2.66
N LEU A 333 16.44 -7.77 2.70
CA LEU A 333 14.98 -7.94 2.81
C LEU A 333 14.54 -8.35 4.22
N PHE A 334 15.46 -8.41 5.20
CA PHE A 334 15.17 -8.96 6.54
C PHE A 334 14.48 -10.32 6.45
N ASP A 335 14.86 -11.10 5.42
CA ASP A 335 14.22 -12.35 5.11
C ASP A 335 14.81 -13.50 5.94
N PRO A 336 14.00 -14.15 6.78
CA PRO A 336 14.43 -15.31 7.55
C PRO A 336 14.39 -16.61 6.73
N THR A 337 14.06 -16.56 5.45
CA THR A 337 13.94 -17.75 4.59
C THR A 337 15.29 -18.22 4.10
N ASP A 338 15.53 -19.52 4.11
CA ASP A 338 16.69 -20.13 3.45
C ASP A 338 16.52 -20.02 1.91
N PRO A 339 17.43 -19.33 1.21
CA PRO A 339 17.27 -19.09 -0.23
C PRO A 339 17.28 -20.37 -1.08
N VAL A 340 17.87 -21.45 -0.59
CA VAL A 340 17.98 -22.73 -1.31
C VAL A 340 16.71 -23.56 -1.16
N THR A 341 16.22 -23.68 0.07
CA THR A 341 15.06 -24.54 0.38
C THR A 341 13.74 -23.79 0.31
N GLY A 342 13.73 -22.48 0.51
CA GLY A 342 12.51 -21.68 0.68
C GLY A 342 11.86 -21.80 2.05
N GLU A 343 12.47 -22.56 2.96
CA GLU A 343 11.94 -22.77 4.30
C GLU A 343 12.37 -21.66 5.26
N LEU A 344 11.47 -21.29 6.17
CA LEU A 344 11.79 -20.32 7.21
C LEU A 344 12.88 -20.86 8.14
N THR A 345 13.88 -20.03 8.38
CA THR A 345 14.86 -20.25 9.44
C THR A 345 14.42 -19.46 10.67
N TYR A 346 14.36 -20.13 11.81
CA TYR A 346 14.05 -19.48 13.08
C TYR A 346 15.38 -19.21 13.82
N PRO A 347 16.03 -18.06 13.61
CA PRO A 347 17.29 -17.77 14.28
C PRO A 347 17.05 -17.69 15.77
N LEU A 348 17.80 -18.48 16.51
CA LEU A 348 17.75 -18.44 17.97
C LEU A 348 18.13 -17.04 18.46
N SER A 349 17.41 -16.60 19.48
CA SER A 349 17.79 -15.39 20.20
C SER A 349 19.26 -15.46 20.63
N PRO A 350 20.03 -14.36 20.53
CA PRO A 350 21.41 -14.33 21.04
C PRO A 350 21.57 -14.87 22.47
N TRP A 351 20.53 -14.73 23.28
CA TRP A 351 20.48 -15.22 24.67
C TRP A 351 20.43 -16.75 24.78
N THR A 352 20.06 -17.48 23.73
CA THR A 352 19.97 -18.94 23.75
C THR A 352 21.18 -19.62 23.12
N ARG A 353 22.12 -18.86 22.53
CA ARG A 353 23.32 -19.40 21.88
C ARG A 353 24.26 -20.16 22.82
N HIS A 354 24.16 -19.92 24.13
CA HIS A 354 24.93 -20.65 25.15
C HIS A 354 24.36 -22.03 25.48
N LEU A 355 23.16 -22.35 25.01
CA LEU A 355 22.57 -23.67 25.26
C LEU A 355 23.26 -24.76 24.41
N PRO A 356 23.28 -26.01 24.89
CA PRO A 356 23.70 -27.14 24.08
C PRO A 356 22.90 -27.23 22.78
N ALA A 357 23.49 -27.77 21.72
CA ALA A 357 22.87 -27.88 20.40
C ALA A 357 21.49 -28.58 20.40
N ALA A 358 21.29 -29.54 21.32
CA ALA A 358 19.97 -30.20 21.50
C ALA A 358 18.91 -29.24 22.05
N GLY A 359 19.30 -28.36 22.98
CA GLY A 359 18.41 -27.34 23.54
C GLY A 359 18.08 -26.23 22.51
N GLN A 360 19.08 -25.88 21.70
CA GLN A 360 18.86 -24.92 20.59
C GLN A 360 17.83 -25.49 19.59
N ARG A 361 18.04 -26.73 19.10
CA ARG A 361 17.08 -27.38 18.20
C ARG A 361 15.67 -27.48 18.79
N TYR A 362 15.56 -27.82 20.05
CA TYR A 362 14.26 -27.88 20.74
C TYR A 362 13.53 -26.54 20.73
N LEU A 363 14.25 -25.44 20.96
CA LEU A 363 13.67 -24.08 20.92
C LEU A 363 13.29 -23.66 19.50
N GLU A 364 14.11 -23.99 18.50
CA GLU A 364 13.82 -23.74 17.08
C GLU A 364 12.53 -24.48 16.66
N GLU A 365 12.44 -25.79 16.94
CA GLU A 365 11.28 -26.60 16.61
C GLU A 365 9.99 -26.10 17.26
N ASN A 366 10.07 -25.67 18.52
CA ASN A 366 8.90 -25.12 19.21
C ASN A 366 8.52 -23.71 18.72
N ALA A 367 9.48 -22.86 18.38
CA ALA A 367 9.21 -21.56 17.79
C ALA A 367 8.54 -21.73 16.43
N ARG A 368 9.07 -22.60 15.57
CA ARG A 368 8.49 -22.94 14.28
C ARG A 368 7.05 -23.42 14.41
N LYS A 369 6.83 -24.45 15.23
CA LYS A 369 5.50 -25.03 15.45
C LYS A 369 4.47 -23.99 15.90
N ARG A 370 4.85 -23.10 16.82
CA ARG A 370 3.95 -22.05 17.30
C ARG A 370 3.63 -21.04 16.20
N ASN A 371 4.61 -20.55 15.46
CA ASN A 371 4.41 -19.58 14.39
C ASN A 371 3.55 -20.15 13.26
N ASP A 372 3.77 -21.40 12.87
CA ASP A 372 2.94 -22.06 11.85
C ASP A 372 1.50 -22.27 12.33
N GLN A 373 1.30 -22.58 13.60
CA GLN A 373 -0.04 -22.71 14.20
C GLN A 373 -0.75 -21.36 14.26
N ASP A 374 -0.05 -20.29 14.61
CA ASP A 374 -0.61 -18.93 14.65
C ASP A 374 -0.97 -18.45 13.25
N ALA A 375 -0.10 -18.65 12.26
CA ALA A 375 -0.40 -18.31 10.87
C ALA A 375 -1.62 -19.07 10.34
N MET A 376 -1.74 -20.37 10.66
CA MET A 376 -2.89 -21.17 10.27
C MET A 376 -4.18 -20.71 11.00
N ARG A 377 -4.11 -20.39 12.28
CA ARG A 377 -5.24 -19.85 13.04
C ARG A 377 -5.74 -18.55 12.42
N MET A 378 -4.83 -17.62 12.11
CA MET A 378 -5.15 -16.35 11.45
C MET A 378 -5.77 -16.57 10.07
N TRP A 379 -5.24 -17.53 9.31
CA TRP A 379 -5.81 -17.90 8.02
C TRP A 379 -7.27 -18.33 8.14
N LEU A 380 -7.58 -19.25 9.08
CA LEU A 380 -8.93 -19.76 9.31
C LEU A 380 -9.90 -18.66 9.83
N ILE A 381 -9.40 -17.70 10.60
CA ILE A 381 -10.19 -16.51 10.99
C ILE A 381 -10.54 -15.70 9.74
N ASN A 382 -9.58 -15.48 8.83
CA ASN A 382 -9.82 -14.75 7.60
C ASN A 382 -10.78 -15.49 6.65
N GLU A 383 -10.76 -16.82 6.59
CA GLU A 383 -11.79 -17.61 5.87
C GLU A 383 -13.20 -17.32 6.41
N THR A 384 -13.32 -17.21 7.75
CA THR A 384 -14.61 -16.87 8.37
C THR A 384 -15.03 -15.44 8.07
N ILE A 385 -14.08 -14.49 8.06
CA ILE A 385 -14.34 -13.08 7.70
C ILE A 385 -14.74 -12.98 6.23
N PHE A 386 -14.05 -13.69 5.33
CA PHE A 386 -14.35 -13.71 3.90
C PHE A 386 -15.77 -14.18 3.59
N ALA A 387 -16.32 -15.08 4.39
CA ALA A 387 -17.70 -15.57 4.21
C ALA A 387 -18.77 -14.47 4.29
N ALA A 388 -18.46 -13.30 4.84
CA ALA A 388 -19.32 -12.09 4.82
C ALA A 388 -19.06 -11.21 3.60
N PHE A 389 -18.14 -11.58 2.70
CA PHE A 389 -17.76 -10.85 1.50
C PHE A 389 -17.36 -9.38 1.73
N PRO A 390 -16.44 -9.09 2.66
CA PRO A 390 -15.91 -7.73 2.81
C PRO A 390 -15.12 -7.32 1.57
N HIS A 391 -14.86 -6.02 1.43
CA HIS A 391 -14.06 -5.49 0.34
C HIS A 391 -12.56 -5.72 0.59
N TYR A 392 -11.84 -6.20 -0.41
CA TYR A 392 -10.39 -6.44 -0.32
C TYR A 392 -9.57 -5.49 -1.19
N LEU A 393 -8.40 -5.13 -0.67
CA LEU A 393 -7.31 -4.45 -1.37
C LEU A 393 -6.03 -5.27 -1.21
N ALA A 394 -5.17 -5.28 -2.22
CA ALA A 394 -3.91 -6.00 -2.15
C ALA A 394 -2.77 -5.07 -1.71
N GLY A 395 -1.99 -5.52 -0.75
CA GLY A 395 -0.75 -4.90 -0.31
C GLY A 395 0.25 -5.97 0.11
N SER A 396 1.51 -5.83 -0.27
CA SER A 396 2.50 -6.89 -0.03
C SER A 396 3.15 -6.84 1.34
N GLY A 397 3.18 -5.68 1.99
CA GLY A 397 3.98 -5.48 3.19
C GLY A 397 5.49 -5.58 2.98
N ALA A 398 5.97 -5.74 1.74
CA ALA A 398 7.41 -5.86 1.46
C ALA A 398 8.17 -4.55 1.80
N PRO A 399 9.45 -4.63 2.18
CA PRO A 399 10.31 -5.81 2.38
C PRO A 399 10.41 -6.23 3.86
N VAL A 400 9.51 -6.99 4.38
CA VAL A 400 9.58 -7.51 5.75
C VAL A 400 9.25 -9.00 5.81
N SER A 401 9.84 -9.74 6.72
CA SER A 401 9.48 -11.12 7.08
C SER A 401 9.39 -12.08 5.89
N GLY A 402 10.25 -11.94 4.89
CA GLY A 402 10.26 -12.78 3.70
C GLY A 402 9.40 -12.27 2.53
N ALA A 403 8.68 -11.16 2.72
CA ALA A 403 8.00 -10.50 1.61
C ALA A 403 9.01 -9.77 0.72
N MET A 404 9.12 -10.20 -0.54
CA MET A 404 10.06 -9.67 -1.52
C MET A 404 9.38 -8.64 -2.43
N PRO A 405 9.95 -7.43 -2.64
CA PRO A 405 9.35 -6.40 -3.50
C PRO A 405 8.96 -6.93 -4.89
N GLY A 406 7.80 -6.50 -5.33
CA GLY A 406 7.21 -6.90 -6.60
C GLY A 406 6.54 -8.26 -6.57
N ILE A 407 7.30 -9.36 -6.38
CA ILE A 407 6.72 -10.71 -6.44
C ILE A 407 5.76 -10.98 -5.29
N SER A 408 5.95 -10.39 -4.12
CA SER A 408 5.04 -10.60 -2.98
C SER A 408 3.66 -9.99 -3.19
N LEU A 409 3.47 -9.03 -4.08
CA LEU A 409 2.13 -8.63 -4.48
C LEU A 409 1.42 -9.78 -5.24
N HIS A 410 2.14 -10.53 -6.08
CA HIS A 410 1.55 -11.70 -6.76
C HIS A 410 1.27 -12.86 -5.80
N THR A 411 2.08 -13.03 -4.74
CA THR A 411 1.73 -14.01 -3.69
C THR A 411 0.52 -13.56 -2.89
N GLU A 412 0.35 -12.26 -2.66
CA GLU A 412 -0.88 -11.72 -2.06
C GLU A 412 -2.11 -12.04 -2.91
N LEU A 413 -2.05 -11.81 -4.23
CA LEU A 413 -3.14 -12.16 -5.14
C LEU A 413 -3.42 -13.67 -5.16
N GLU A 414 -2.38 -14.53 -5.12
CA GLU A 414 -2.57 -15.98 -4.97
C GLU A 414 -3.29 -16.31 -3.68
N MET A 415 -2.90 -15.71 -2.57
CA MET A 415 -3.52 -15.97 -1.27
C MET A 415 -4.97 -15.51 -1.23
N LEU A 416 -5.30 -14.39 -1.85
CA LEU A 416 -6.69 -13.93 -2.00
C LEU A 416 -7.54 -14.90 -2.84
N VAL A 417 -6.97 -15.48 -3.89
CA VAL A 417 -7.67 -16.56 -4.65
C VAL A 417 -7.85 -17.81 -3.80
N ARG A 418 -6.84 -18.21 -3.02
CA ARG A 418 -6.95 -19.34 -2.08
C ARG A 418 -7.98 -19.07 -0.99
N LEU A 419 -8.17 -17.83 -0.59
CA LEU A 419 -9.20 -17.42 0.36
C LEU A 419 -10.62 -17.59 -0.22
N GLY A 420 -10.77 -17.45 -1.55
CA GLY A 420 -12.05 -17.66 -2.23
C GLY A 420 -12.41 -16.67 -3.33
N LEU A 421 -11.59 -15.63 -3.57
CA LEU A 421 -11.82 -14.73 -4.68
C LEU A 421 -11.55 -15.45 -6.02
N SER A 422 -12.30 -15.11 -7.06
CA SER A 422 -11.90 -15.46 -8.42
C SER A 422 -10.59 -14.75 -8.80
N SER A 423 -9.90 -15.24 -9.83
CA SER A 423 -8.68 -14.58 -10.32
C SER A 423 -8.94 -13.15 -10.76
N ARG A 424 -10.13 -12.85 -11.30
CA ARG A 424 -10.54 -11.49 -11.70
C ARG A 424 -10.74 -10.57 -10.51
N GLU A 425 -11.47 -11.02 -9.49
CA GLU A 425 -11.65 -10.27 -8.23
C GLU A 425 -10.31 -10.03 -7.54
N ALA A 426 -9.44 -11.04 -7.47
CA ALA A 426 -8.11 -10.88 -6.91
C ALA A 426 -7.28 -9.83 -7.67
N LEU A 427 -7.31 -9.85 -9.01
CA LEU A 427 -6.63 -8.83 -9.83
C LEU A 427 -7.21 -7.42 -9.62
N ALA A 428 -8.53 -7.32 -9.42
CA ALA A 428 -9.20 -6.07 -9.11
C ALA A 428 -8.71 -5.48 -7.78
N THR A 429 -8.36 -6.31 -6.78
CA THR A 429 -7.81 -5.83 -5.49
C THR A 429 -6.50 -5.06 -5.63
N ALA A 430 -5.70 -5.34 -6.65
CA ALA A 430 -4.46 -4.63 -6.96
C ALA A 430 -4.64 -3.58 -8.07
N THR A 431 -5.86 -3.25 -8.48
CA THR A 431 -6.12 -2.32 -9.58
C THR A 431 -7.33 -1.43 -9.32
N SER A 432 -8.50 -1.79 -9.86
CA SER A 432 -9.72 -0.98 -9.87
C SER A 432 -10.32 -0.73 -8.49
N ASN A 433 -10.12 -1.63 -7.53
CA ASN A 433 -10.68 -1.47 -6.19
C ASN A 433 -10.12 -0.23 -5.49
N TYR A 434 -8.87 0.16 -5.77
CA TYR A 434 -8.28 1.42 -5.28
C TYR A 434 -9.01 2.65 -5.81
N SER A 435 -9.38 2.63 -7.10
CA SER A 435 -10.19 3.71 -7.69
C SER A 435 -11.57 3.78 -7.04
N THR A 436 -12.18 2.63 -6.80
CA THR A 436 -13.53 2.54 -6.20
C THR A 436 -13.52 2.95 -4.74
N GLN A 437 -12.59 2.40 -3.93
CA GLN A 437 -12.53 2.61 -2.49
C GLN A 437 -12.03 4.00 -2.11
N PHE A 438 -11.00 4.50 -2.81
CA PHE A 438 -10.30 5.74 -2.43
C PHE A 438 -10.59 6.92 -3.37
N GLY A 439 -11.38 6.71 -4.43
CA GLY A 439 -11.64 7.75 -5.41
C GLY A 439 -10.41 8.13 -6.27
N TRP A 440 -9.39 7.28 -6.32
CA TRP A 440 -8.18 7.53 -7.14
C TRP A 440 -8.48 7.29 -8.61
N ASN A 441 -9.23 8.22 -9.20
CA ASN A 441 -9.78 8.08 -10.55
C ASN A 441 -8.74 8.16 -11.68
N GLU A 442 -7.48 8.42 -11.39
CA GLU A 442 -6.40 8.46 -12.36
C GLU A 442 -5.81 7.09 -12.70
N LEU A 443 -6.12 6.02 -11.93
CA LEU A 443 -5.49 4.70 -12.06
C LEU A 443 -6.51 3.54 -11.95
N GLY A 444 -6.03 2.31 -12.11
CA GLY A 444 -6.76 1.07 -11.81
C GLY A 444 -7.68 0.55 -12.93
N LEU A 445 -7.88 1.27 -14.03
CA LEU A 445 -8.69 0.83 -15.17
C LEU A 445 -8.06 1.23 -16.51
N ILE A 446 -8.32 0.46 -17.56
CA ILE A 446 -8.01 0.83 -18.95
C ILE A 446 -9.21 1.59 -19.52
N ALA A 447 -9.21 2.91 -19.32
CA ALA A 447 -10.31 3.78 -19.72
C ALA A 447 -9.83 5.20 -20.08
N PRO A 448 -10.55 5.94 -20.93
CA PRO A 448 -10.20 7.32 -21.25
C PRO A 448 -10.05 8.21 -20.01
N GLY A 449 -9.03 9.07 -20.01
CA GLY A 449 -8.68 9.99 -18.91
C GLY A 449 -7.77 9.37 -17.85
N ARG A 450 -7.64 8.04 -17.80
CA ARG A 450 -6.75 7.34 -16.85
C ARG A 450 -5.29 7.53 -17.23
N ARG A 451 -4.40 7.44 -16.25
CA ARG A 451 -2.95 7.39 -16.47
C ARG A 451 -2.60 6.12 -17.26
N ALA A 452 -1.69 6.27 -18.19
CA ALA A 452 -1.28 5.17 -19.05
C ALA A 452 -0.22 4.28 -18.39
N ASP A 453 -0.58 3.70 -17.25
CA ASP A 453 0.15 2.62 -16.59
C ASP A 453 -0.54 1.32 -16.98
N VAL A 454 0.10 0.56 -17.87
CA VAL A 454 -0.53 -0.56 -18.55
C VAL A 454 0.42 -1.75 -18.60
N LEU A 455 -0.12 -2.94 -18.38
CA LEU A 455 0.60 -4.20 -18.59
C LEU A 455 0.02 -4.93 -19.79
N ILE A 456 0.90 -5.49 -20.60
CA ILE A 456 0.52 -6.44 -21.67
C ILE A 456 0.97 -7.81 -21.21
N LEU A 457 0.01 -8.73 -21.01
CA LEU A 457 0.24 -10.07 -20.53
C LEU A 457 0.11 -11.08 -21.68
N SER A 458 0.97 -12.09 -21.69
CA SER A 458 0.94 -13.16 -22.71
C SER A 458 -0.05 -14.29 -22.41
N SER A 459 -0.69 -14.27 -21.24
CA SER A 459 -1.65 -15.28 -20.80
C SER A 459 -2.81 -14.64 -20.05
N ASP A 460 -3.98 -15.28 -20.09
CA ASP A 460 -5.21 -14.78 -19.47
C ASP A 460 -5.12 -14.77 -17.94
N PRO A 461 -5.06 -13.58 -17.28
CA PRO A 461 -4.97 -13.48 -15.83
C PRO A 461 -6.28 -13.84 -15.13
N THR A 462 -7.41 -13.86 -15.84
CA THR A 462 -8.71 -14.20 -15.26
C THR A 462 -8.95 -15.70 -15.20
N ALA A 463 -8.30 -16.46 -16.08
CA ALA A 463 -8.31 -17.91 -16.03
C ALA A 463 -7.42 -18.48 -14.91
N ASN A 464 -6.33 -17.82 -14.62
CA ASN A 464 -5.42 -18.17 -13.54
C ASN A 464 -4.64 -16.93 -13.09
N ILE A 465 -4.71 -16.58 -11.81
CA ILE A 465 -4.08 -15.38 -11.28
C ILE A 465 -2.55 -15.35 -11.50
N TRP A 466 -1.88 -16.51 -11.54
CA TRP A 466 -0.46 -16.61 -11.84
C TRP A 466 -0.09 -16.11 -13.23
N ASN A 467 -1.03 -16.05 -14.17
CA ASN A 467 -0.84 -15.49 -15.50
C ASN A 467 -0.60 -13.96 -15.46
N ALA A 468 -0.98 -13.28 -14.38
CA ALA A 468 -0.66 -11.87 -14.18
C ALA A 468 0.85 -11.58 -14.11
N ARG A 469 1.69 -12.61 -13.91
CA ARG A 469 3.16 -12.53 -13.93
C ARG A 469 3.74 -12.67 -15.35
N HIS A 470 2.98 -13.14 -16.29
CA HIS A 470 3.45 -13.36 -17.68
C HIS A 470 3.45 -12.03 -18.45
N ILE A 471 4.21 -11.07 -17.91
CA ILE A 471 4.29 -9.70 -18.43
C ILE A 471 5.21 -9.69 -19.65
N SER A 472 4.66 -9.29 -20.80
CA SER A 472 5.45 -9.07 -22.02
C SER A 472 5.88 -7.62 -22.19
N THR A 473 5.15 -6.67 -21.58
CA THR A 473 5.45 -5.25 -21.68
C THR A 473 4.91 -4.51 -20.48
N VAL A 474 5.72 -3.63 -19.92
CA VAL A 474 5.31 -2.64 -18.91
C VAL A 474 5.29 -1.27 -19.56
N ILE A 475 4.19 -0.55 -19.41
CA ILE A 475 4.05 0.84 -19.84
C ILE A 475 3.80 1.67 -18.57
N LEU A 476 4.61 2.70 -18.38
CA LEU A 476 4.54 3.62 -17.25
C LEU A 476 4.45 5.05 -17.80
N ASP A 477 3.40 5.79 -17.43
CA ASP A 477 3.12 7.12 -17.99
C ASP A 477 3.16 7.15 -19.53
N GLY A 478 2.65 6.10 -20.17
CA GLY A 478 2.66 5.97 -21.62
C GLY A 478 4.03 5.61 -22.24
N ASN A 479 5.07 5.41 -21.43
CA ASN A 479 6.40 5.03 -21.89
C ASN A 479 6.62 3.53 -21.69
N VAL A 480 7.08 2.87 -22.75
CA VAL A 480 7.46 1.45 -22.68
C VAL A 480 8.75 1.32 -21.89
N ILE A 481 8.71 0.54 -20.83
CA ILE A 481 9.88 0.22 -20.01
C ILE A 481 10.60 -0.99 -20.60
N ASP A 482 11.95 -0.93 -20.66
CA ASP A 482 12.76 -2.07 -21.04
C ASP A 482 12.76 -3.08 -19.88
N HIS A 483 11.95 -4.13 -20.03
CA HIS A 483 11.71 -5.11 -18.99
C HIS A 483 12.97 -5.91 -18.62
N ASP A 484 13.83 -6.21 -19.61
CA ASP A 484 15.06 -6.98 -19.39
C ASP A 484 16.14 -6.17 -18.65
N GLU A 485 16.13 -4.84 -18.82
CA GLU A 485 17.07 -3.96 -18.11
C GLU A 485 16.71 -3.81 -16.61
N LEU A 486 15.48 -4.10 -16.22
CA LEU A 486 15.06 -3.97 -14.81
C LEU A 486 15.76 -4.95 -13.88
N LEU A 487 16.21 -6.11 -14.38
CA LEU A 487 16.99 -7.07 -13.59
C LEU A 487 18.49 -6.73 -13.51
N LYS A 488 18.93 -5.67 -14.20
CA LYS A 488 20.32 -5.23 -14.22
C LYS A 488 20.48 -3.99 -13.34
N LEU A 489 21.07 -4.16 -12.16
CA LEU A 489 21.48 -2.99 -11.38
C LEU A 489 22.67 -2.33 -12.08
N LYS A 490 22.51 -1.07 -12.47
CA LYS A 490 23.65 -0.25 -12.89
C LYS A 490 24.57 -0.08 -11.68
N LYS A 491 25.78 -0.59 -11.78
CA LYS A 491 26.83 -0.46 -10.76
C LYS A 491 27.23 1.01 -10.59
#